data_5cabe7e7354e4478ba4101b01c8b7abe
#
_entry.id   5cabe7e7354e4478ba4101b01c8b7abe
#
_cell.length_a   1.000
_cell.length_b   1.000
_cell.length_c   1.000
_cell.angle_alpha   90.00
_cell.angle_beta   90.00
_cell.angle_gamma   90.00
#
_symmetry.space_group_name_H-M   'P 1'
#
loop_
_entity.id
_entity.type
_entity.pdbx_description
1 polymer ?
#
loop_
_entity_poly.entity_id
_entity_poly.type
_entity_poly.pdbx_seq_one_letter_code
_entity_poly.pdbx_strand_id
1 'polypeptide(L)'
;MRTIPSSELIINGDGSIFHLHLKPEQLADVVILVGDPGRVAMIAEYFDEKECEVTNREFLTVTGTYKGKRMTVMSTGIGIGNIDICVTELDALANIDFETRQVKPEFRQLTLVRLGTSGAIQQDIEVGEIIFARTSLGFDGLLSYYAGRDSVCDLALEEAFAEHTAWDKKLPAPYFVDAHKELCELFADSTREGIAIAAPGFYAPQGRWVRLQPHDLKLNEKIESFRFGERRITNFEMEGSALAGLAALMGHRAATICTIIAQRVAKNACTDYKPFVRRMIEMALDKLASL
;
A
#
# COMPACT_ATOMS: atom_id res chain seq x y z
N MET A 1 -17.30 -14.31 -22.84
CA MET A 1 -16.72 -13.70 -21.63
C MET A 1 -17.66 -13.94 -20.46
N ARG A 2 -17.14 -14.05 -19.22
CA ARG A 2 -17.97 -14.19 -18.02
C ARG A 2 -18.70 -12.88 -17.75
N THR A 3 -20.02 -12.91 -17.54
CA THR A 3 -20.76 -11.75 -16.98
C THR A 3 -20.69 -11.84 -15.45
N ILE A 4 -20.24 -10.76 -14.81
CA ILE A 4 -20.06 -10.71 -13.36
C ILE A 4 -21.40 -10.49 -12.68
N PRO A 5 -21.83 -11.38 -11.76
CA PRO A 5 -23.10 -11.23 -11.05
C PRO A 5 -23.16 -9.93 -10.21
N SER A 6 -24.38 -9.43 -9.99
CA SER A 6 -24.58 -8.20 -9.19
C SER A 6 -24.15 -8.33 -7.73
N SER A 7 -24.09 -9.56 -7.19
CA SER A 7 -23.58 -9.82 -5.84
C SER A 7 -22.07 -9.82 -5.73
N GLU A 8 -21.33 -9.93 -6.85
CA GLU A 8 -19.87 -9.92 -6.88
C GLU A 8 -19.33 -8.54 -7.26
N LEU A 9 -20.00 -7.84 -8.18
CA LEU A 9 -19.69 -6.44 -8.52
C LEU A 9 -20.93 -5.59 -8.24
N ILE A 10 -20.94 -4.92 -7.11
CA ILE A 10 -22.07 -4.08 -6.71
C ILE A 10 -21.90 -2.69 -7.31
N ILE A 11 -22.89 -2.25 -8.08
CA ILE A 11 -22.95 -0.91 -8.68
C ILE A 11 -24.17 -0.20 -8.08
N ASN A 12 -23.97 1.01 -7.59
CA ASN A 12 -25.03 1.84 -7.00
C ASN A 12 -26.02 2.34 -8.07
N GLY A 13 -27.18 2.79 -7.64
CA GLY A 13 -28.21 3.27 -8.56
C GLY A 13 -27.84 4.50 -9.39
N ASP A 14 -26.79 5.23 -8.99
CA ASP A 14 -26.22 6.37 -9.72
C ASP A 14 -25.09 5.96 -10.69
N GLY A 15 -24.78 4.67 -10.80
CA GLY A 15 -23.73 4.12 -11.65
C GLY A 15 -22.33 4.11 -11.02
N SER A 16 -22.17 4.53 -9.77
CA SER A 16 -20.90 4.44 -9.05
C SER A 16 -20.62 3.04 -8.49
N ILE A 17 -19.34 2.71 -8.27
CA ILE A 17 -18.96 1.46 -7.58
C ILE A 17 -19.27 1.55 -6.08
N PHE A 18 -19.47 0.42 -5.43
CA PHE A 18 -20.17 0.34 -4.14
C PHE A 18 -19.46 1.06 -2.99
N HIS A 19 -18.20 0.71 -2.72
CA HIS A 19 -17.52 1.28 -1.54
C HIS A 19 -16.85 2.62 -1.85
N LEU A 20 -16.13 2.72 -2.95
CA LEU A 20 -15.43 3.97 -3.32
C LEU A 20 -16.38 5.07 -3.80
N HIS A 21 -17.58 4.70 -4.23
CA HIS A 21 -18.60 5.60 -4.77
C HIS A 21 -18.13 6.43 -5.97
N LEU A 22 -17.12 5.91 -6.69
CA LEU A 22 -16.55 6.51 -7.89
C LEU A 22 -17.21 5.95 -9.16
N LYS A 23 -17.16 6.75 -10.21
CA LYS A 23 -17.50 6.34 -11.58
C LYS A 23 -16.22 6.19 -12.40
N PRO A 24 -16.21 5.37 -13.47
CA PRO A 24 -15.02 5.11 -14.29
C PRO A 24 -14.32 6.37 -14.82
N GLU A 25 -15.06 7.39 -15.21
CA GLU A 25 -14.53 8.65 -15.74
C GLU A 25 -13.83 9.52 -14.68
N GLN A 26 -14.14 9.31 -13.40
CA GLN A 26 -13.54 10.05 -12.28
C GLN A 26 -12.16 9.52 -11.89
N LEU A 27 -11.76 8.34 -12.38
CA LEU A 27 -10.49 7.71 -12.05
C LEU A 27 -9.37 8.12 -13.01
N ALA A 28 -8.23 8.59 -12.49
CA ALA A 28 -6.99 8.78 -13.24
C ALA A 28 -6.15 7.50 -13.30
N ASP A 29 -5.15 7.44 -14.22
CA ASP A 29 -4.24 6.29 -14.33
C ASP A 29 -3.21 6.24 -13.21
N VAL A 30 -2.87 7.41 -12.65
CA VAL A 30 -2.00 7.53 -11.46
C VAL A 30 -2.88 7.75 -10.25
N VAL A 31 -2.81 6.82 -9.28
CA VAL A 31 -3.61 6.85 -8.05
C VAL A 31 -2.68 6.88 -6.85
N ILE A 32 -2.79 7.93 -6.05
CA ILE A 32 -2.07 8.07 -4.79
C ILE A 32 -2.98 7.59 -3.66
N LEU A 33 -2.52 6.59 -2.91
CA LEU A 33 -3.24 5.99 -1.80
C LEU A 33 -2.67 6.46 -0.46
N VAL A 34 -3.53 6.86 0.45
CA VAL A 34 -3.15 7.27 1.81
C VAL A 34 -4.08 6.64 2.84
N GLY A 35 -3.60 6.40 4.07
CA GLY A 35 -4.45 5.83 5.12
C GLY A 35 -5.44 6.83 5.72
N ASP A 36 -5.04 8.11 5.81
CA ASP A 36 -5.75 9.17 6.51
C ASP A 36 -6.47 10.09 5.52
N PRO A 37 -7.81 10.29 5.63
CA PRO A 37 -8.54 11.25 4.81
C PRO A 37 -7.97 12.68 4.87
N GLY A 38 -7.44 13.10 6.03
CA GLY A 38 -6.78 14.39 6.16
C GLY A 38 -5.55 14.57 5.26
N ARG A 39 -4.89 13.45 4.91
CA ARG A 39 -3.77 13.49 3.97
C ARG A 39 -4.22 13.65 2.51
N VAL A 40 -5.42 13.21 2.16
CA VAL A 40 -6.03 13.50 0.84
C VAL A 40 -6.13 15.01 0.65
N ALA A 41 -6.67 15.74 1.64
CA ALA A 41 -6.76 17.18 1.59
C ALA A 41 -5.38 17.85 1.43
N MET A 42 -4.37 17.38 2.19
CA MET A 42 -2.98 17.87 2.08
C MET A 42 -2.38 17.69 0.68
N ILE A 43 -2.65 16.58 0.00
CA ILE A 43 -2.16 16.33 -1.35
C ILE A 43 -2.95 17.15 -2.37
N ALA A 44 -4.26 17.23 -2.22
CA ALA A 44 -5.13 17.99 -3.09
C ALA A 44 -4.91 19.52 -3.03
N GLU A 45 -4.21 20.03 -1.99
CA GLU A 45 -3.72 21.42 -1.94
C GLU A 45 -2.71 21.75 -3.04
N TYR A 46 -1.98 20.74 -3.55
CA TYR A 46 -0.97 20.90 -4.62
C TYR A 46 -1.56 20.81 -6.03
N PHE A 47 -2.81 20.38 -6.18
CA PHE A 47 -3.42 20.25 -7.50
C PHE A 47 -3.70 21.61 -8.12
N ASP A 48 -3.31 21.78 -9.39
CA ASP A 48 -3.56 22.98 -10.18
C ASP A 48 -5.06 23.19 -10.41
N GLU A 49 -5.77 22.06 -10.63
CA GLU A 49 -7.21 22.00 -10.82
C GLU A 49 -7.77 20.73 -10.17
N LYS A 50 -8.93 20.85 -9.52
CA LYS A 50 -9.69 19.72 -8.97
C LYS A 50 -10.90 19.46 -9.85
N GLU A 51 -11.01 18.23 -10.37
CA GLU A 51 -12.12 17.83 -11.24
C GLU A 51 -13.32 17.32 -10.43
N CYS A 52 -13.07 16.53 -9.42
CA CYS A 52 -14.11 15.98 -8.55
C CYS A 52 -13.59 15.67 -7.15
N GLU A 53 -14.51 15.67 -6.21
CA GLU A 53 -14.31 15.20 -4.84
C GLU A 53 -15.49 14.29 -4.46
N VAL A 54 -15.18 13.09 -3.98
CA VAL A 54 -16.17 12.08 -3.60
C VAL A 54 -15.83 11.55 -2.21
N THR A 55 -16.80 11.51 -1.32
CA THR A 55 -16.67 10.96 0.03
C THR A 55 -17.70 9.88 0.26
N ASN A 56 -17.25 8.71 0.67
CA ASN A 56 -18.11 7.64 1.15
C ASN A 56 -17.37 6.81 2.21
N ARG A 57 -17.94 6.66 3.39
CA ARG A 57 -17.32 5.97 4.53
C ARG A 57 -15.94 6.60 4.86
N GLU A 58 -14.90 5.78 4.98
CA GLU A 58 -13.48 6.20 5.15
C GLU A 58 -12.78 6.60 3.84
N PHE A 59 -13.45 6.42 2.71
CA PHE A 59 -12.91 6.73 1.39
C PHE A 59 -13.24 8.18 0.99
N LEU A 60 -12.24 9.04 1.04
CA LEU A 60 -12.26 10.37 0.45
C LEU A 60 -11.39 10.35 -0.79
N THR A 61 -11.93 10.74 -1.93
CA THR A 61 -11.23 10.76 -3.21
C THR A 61 -11.28 12.15 -3.82
N VAL A 62 -10.14 12.64 -4.28
CA VAL A 62 -10.05 13.86 -5.11
C VAL A 62 -9.29 13.52 -6.38
N THR A 63 -9.87 13.81 -7.54
CA THR A 63 -9.18 13.74 -8.82
C THR A 63 -8.95 15.15 -9.34
N GLY A 64 -7.77 15.38 -9.91
CA GLY A 64 -7.35 16.66 -10.43
C GLY A 64 -6.05 16.57 -11.20
N THR A 65 -5.41 17.71 -11.46
CA THR A 65 -4.15 17.81 -12.20
C THR A 65 -3.05 18.41 -11.35
N TYR A 66 -1.84 17.90 -11.49
CA TYR A 66 -0.62 18.45 -10.92
C TYR A 66 0.45 18.53 -12.00
N LYS A 67 0.95 19.74 -12.30
CA LYS A 67 1.91 20.00 -13.40
C LYS A 67 1.46 19.38 -14.74
N GLY A 68 0.14 19.47 -15.01
CA GLY A 68 -0.46 18.94 -16.23
C GLY A 68 -0.72 17.42 -16.22
N LYS A 69 -0.31 16.67 -15.19
CA LYS A 69 -0.59 15.24 -15.04
C LYS A 69 -1.88 15.04 -14.26
N ARG A 70 -2.84 14.31 -14.85
CA ARG A 70 -4.07 13.93 -14.16
C ARG A 70 -3.77 12.84 -13.14
N MET A 71 -4.19 13.04 -11.88
CA MET A 71 -3.98 12.14 -10.75
C MET A 71 -5.25 12.02 -9.91
N THR A 72 -5.43 10.87 -9.31
CA THR A 72 -6.42 10.63 -8.25
C THR A 72 -5.68 10.45 -6.93
N VAL A 73 -6.08 11.12 -5.88
CA VAL A 73 -5.67 10.83 -4.51
C VAL A 73 -6.85 10.33 -3.72
N MET A 74 -6.68 9.23 -2.96
CA MET A 74 -7.75 8.69 -2.14
C MET A 74 -7.26 8.15 -0.81
N SER A 75 -8.10 8.26 0.22
CA SER A 75 -7.90 7.55 1.48
C SER A 75 -8.39 6.12 1.38
N THR A 76 -7.66 5.21 2.02
CA THR A 76 -8.02 3.79 2.11
C THR A 76 -8.53 3.41 3.49
N GLY A 77 -8.39 4.30 4.50
CA GLY A 77 -8.42 3.87 5.89
C GLY A 77 -7.19 3.04 6.24
N ILE A 78 -7.27 2.25 7.30
CA ILE A 78 -6.16 1.46 7.85
C ILE A 78 -6.40 -0.02 7.62
N GLY A 79 -5.36 -0.70 7.14
CA GLY A 79 -5.29 -2.16 7.14
C GLY A 79 -5.64 -2.84 5.82
N ILE A 80 -5.32 -4.11 5.79
CA ILE A 80 -5.31 -4.98 4.60
C ILE A 80 -6.69 -5.15 3.98
N GLY A 81 -7.75 -5.31 4.80
CA GLY A 81 -9.10 -5.51 4.28
C GLY A 81 -9.61 -4.32 3.46
N ASN A 82 -9.23 -3.11 3.83
CA ASN A 82 -9.56 -1.92 3.06
C ASN A 82 -8.78 -1.87 1.74
N ILE A 83 -7.53 -2.33 1.72
CA ILE A 83 -6.74 -2.42 0.49
C ILE A 83 -7.34 -3.42 -0.49
N ASP A 84 -7.85 -4.55 -0.01
CA ASP A 84 -8.57 -5.51 -0.83
C ASP A 84 -9.75 -4.87 -1.57
N ILE A 85 -10.57 -4.11 -0.84
CA ILE A 85 -11.69 -3.34 -1.41
C ILE A 85 -11.18 -2.31 -2.43
N CYS A 86 -10.22 -1.48 -2.02
CA CYS A 86 -9.73 -0.38 -2.86
C CYS A 86 -9.13 -0.86 -4.17
N VAL A 87 -8.20 -1.82 -4.13
CA VAL A 87 -7.51 -2.28 -5.34
C VAL A 87 -8.48 -3.00 -6.28
N THR A 88 -9.37 -3.84 -5.74
CA THR A 88 -10.38 -4.55 -6.53
C THR A 88 -11.38 -3.58 -7.19
N GLU A 89 -11.85 -2.57 -6.47
CA GLU A 89 -12.79 -1.60 -7.03
C GLU A 89 -12.11 -0.61 -7.98
N LEU A 90 -10.84 -0.24 -7.77
CA LEU A 90 -10.07 0.56 -8.73
C LEU A 90 -9.82 -0.20 -10.03
N ASP A 91 -9.46 -1.49 -9.94
CA ASP A 91 -9.36 -2.35 -11.14
C ASP A 91 -10.70 -2.47 -11.86
N ALA A 92 -11.80 -2.66 -11.14
CA ALA A 92 -13.13 -2.74 -11.74
C ALA A 92 -13.52 -1.44 -12.46
N LEU A 93 -13.26 -0.27 -11.89
CA LEU A 93 -13.46 1.03 -12.55
C LEU A 93 -12.63 1.16 -13.83
N ALA A 94 -11.40 0.67 -13.84
CA ALA A 94 -10.52 0.71 -14.98
C ALA A 94 -10.91 -0.30 -16.06
N ASN A 95 -11.22 -1.55 -15.68
CA ASN A 95 -11.18 -2.71 -16.57
C ASN A 95 -12.50 -3.46 -16.74
N ILE A 96 -13.58 -3.07 -16.03
CA ILE A 96 -14.91 -3.64 -16.19
C ILE A 96 -15.84 -2.62 -16.87
N ASP A 97 -16.59 -3.09 -17.86
CA ASP A 97 -17.74 -2.37 -18.41
C ASP A 97 -18.93 -2.56 -17.49
N PHE A 98 -19.43 -1.49 -16.88
CA PHE A 98 -20.48 -1.55 -15.87
C PHE A 98 -21.88 -1.83 -16.46
N GLU A 99 -22.09 -1.56 -17.75
CA GLU A 99 -23.36 -1.86 -18.43
C GLU A 99 -23.45 -3.35 -18.76
N THR A 100 -22.41 -3.90 -19.40
CA THR A 100 -22.36 -5.31 -19.80
C THR A 100 -21.89 -6.23 -18.65
N ARG A 101 -21.27 -5.68 -17.62
CA ARG A 101 -20.65 -6.39 -16.49
C ARG A 101 -19.60 -7.41 -16.93
N GLN A 102 -18.83 -7.06 -17.93
CA GLN A 102 -17.77 -7.89 -18.50
C GLN A 102 -16.43 -7.16 -18.48
N VAL A 103 -15.34 -7.93 -18.47
CA VAL A 103 -14.00 -7.40 -18.58
C VAL A 103 -13.85 -6.71 -19.95
N LYS A 104 -13.36 -5.48 -19.96
CA LYS A 104 -13.08 -4.73 -21.18
C LYS A 104 -12.03 -5.45 -22.02
N PRO A 105 -12.09 -5.38 -23.37
CA PRO A 105 -11.09 -5.99 -24.23
C PRO A 105 -9.72 -5.30 -24.15
N GLU A 106 -9.71 -4.01 -23.86
CA GLU A 106 -8.49 -3.20 -23.69
C GLU A 106 -8.21 -3.04 -22.20
N PHE A 107 -7.02 -3.51 -21.78
CA PHE A 107 -6.56 -3.41 -20.40
C PHE A 107 -6.02 -1.99 -20.12
N ARG A 108 -6.57 -1.35 -19.10
CA ARG A 108 -6.12 -0.07 -18.56
C ARG A 108 -5.24 -0.31 -17.34
N GLN A 109 -3.93 -0.13 -17.48
CA GLN A 109 -2.98 -0.30 -16.38
C GLN A 109 -2.99 0.94 -15.48
N LEU A 110 -3.19 0.73 -14.19
CA LEU A 110 -3.08 1.77 -13.18
C LEU A 110 -1.68 1.79 -12.56
N THR A 111 -1.26 2.97 -12.08
CA THR A 111 -0.08 3.18 -11.23
C THR A 111 -0.56 3.55 -9.83
N LEU A 112 -0.40 2.64 -8.87
CA LEU A 112 -0.90 2.76 -7.50
C LEU A 112 0.28 3.04 -6.57
N VAL A 113 0.38 4.26 -6.03
CA VAL A 113 1.48 4.63 -5.12
C VAL A 113 0.93 5.01 -3.75
N ARG A 114 1.26 4.21 -2.74
CA ARG A 114 0.87 4.49 -1.37
C ARG A 114 1.89 5.38 -0.69
N LEU A 115 1.41 6.50 -0.12
CA LEU A 115 2.19 7.42 0.71
C LEU A 115 1.77 7.27 2.17
N GLY A 116 2.61 6.59 2.96
CA GLY A 116 2.30 6.20 4.33
C GLY A 116 3.23 6.80 5.39
N THR A 117 2.97 6.41 6.63
CA THR A 117 3.86 6.61 7.77
C THR A 117 4.23 5.26 8.36
N SER A 118 5.42 5.13 8.94
CA SER A 118 5.88 3.84 9.44
C SER A 118 6.84 3.98 10.63
N GLY A 119 7.14 2.84 11.27
CA GLY A 119 8.12 2.76 12.35
C GLY A 119 9.35 1.97 11.93
N ALA A 120 10.53 2.58 12.02
CA ALA A 120 11.79 1.93 11.71
C ALA A 120 12.14 0.83 12.72
N ILE A 121 12.73 -0.27 12.23
CA ILE A 121 13.21 -1.39 13.05
C ILE A 121 14.74 -1.58 12.98
N GLN A 122 15.45 -0.72 12.27
CA GLN A 122 16.92 -0.70 12.21
C GLN A 122 17.43 0.57 12.89
N GLN A 123 18.51 0.47 13.67
CA GLN A 123 19.06 1.60 14.45
C GLN A 123 19.57 2.75 13.58
N ASP A 124 20.04 2.44 12.37
CA ASP A 124 20.59 3.39 11.41
C ASP A 124 19.55 4.06 10.51
N ILE A 125 18.27 3.89 10.80
CA ILE A 125 17.16 4.56 10.11
C ILE A 125 16.53 5.58 11.06
N GLU A 126 16.62 6.86 10.68
CA GLU A 126 16.18 7.97 11.53
C GLU A 126 14.73 8.40 11.26
N VAL A 127 14.14 9.06 12.25
CA VAL A 127 12.85 9.73 12.09
C VAL A 127 12.93 10.81 11.01
N GLY A 128 11.98 10.81 10.10
CA GLY A 128 11.97 11.71 8.95
C GLY A 128 12.59 11.13 7.68
N GLU A 129 13.31 10.01 7.73
CA GLU A 129 13.74 9.32 6.52
C GLU A 129 12.54 8.82 5.69
N ILE A 130 12.70 8.79 4.37
CA ILE A 130 11.71 8.28 3.43
C ILE A 130 12.17 6.90 2.96
N ILE A 131 11.38 5.88 3.26
CA ILE A 131 11.66 4.49 2.91
C ILE A 131 10.75 4.07 1.76
N PHE A 132 11.35 3.52 0.72
CA PHE A 132 10.67 2.83 -0.37
C PHE A 132 10.64 1.32 -0.06
N ALA A 133 9.47 0.74 0.00
CA ALA A 133 9.29 -0.70 0.17
C ALA A 133 9.64 -1.40 -1.16
N ARG A 134 10.95 -1.70 -1.38
CA ARG A 134 11.41 -2.48 -2.52
C ARG A 134 10.71 -3.84 -2.56
N THR A 135 10.52 -4.41 -1.36
CA THR A 135 9.77 -5.63 -1.13
C THR A 135 8.82 -5.40 0.04
N SER A 136 7.59 -5.81 -0.07
CA SER A 136 6.60 -5.80 1.01
C SER A 136 6.45 -7.20 1.58
N LEU A 137 6.54 -7.33 2.91
CA LEU A 137 6.32 -8.56 3.67
C LEU A 137 4.95 -8.53 4.34
N GLY A 138 4.06 -9.42 3.97
CA GLY A 138 2.73 -9.54 4.57
C GLY A 138 2.66 -10.56 5.70
N PHE A 139 2.12 -10.14 6.85
CA PHE A 139 1.78 -11.02 7.97
C PHE A 139 0.28 -11.37 8.03
N ASP A 140 -0.48 -10.91 7.04
CA ASP A 140 -1.94 -10.93 7.02
C ASP A 140 -2.55 -12.17 6.36
N GLY A 141 -1.82 -12.80 5.44
CA GLY A 141 -2.27 -13.98 4.71
C GLY A 141 -3.32 -13.71 3.63
N LEU A 142 -3.66 -12.45 3.31
CA LEU A 142 -4.70 -12.11 2.33
C LEU A 142 -4.45 -12.76 0.97
N LEU A 143 -3.22 -12.69 0.51
CA LEU A 143 -2.87 -13.15 -0.85
C LEU A 143 -3.09 -14.66 -1.04
N SER A 144 -3.16 -15.45 0.05
CA SER A 144 -3.46 -16.89 0.01
C SER A 144 -4.90 -17.20 -0.41
N TYR A 145 -5.80 -16.22 -0.40
CA TYR A 145 -7.17 -16.36 -0.91
C TYR A 145 -7.27 -16.15 -2.43
N TYR A 146 -6.20 -15.69 -3.08
CA TYR A 146 -6.18 -15.39 -4.51
C TYR A 146 -5.39 -16.43 -5.31
N ALA A 147 -5.95 -16.85 -6.44
CA ALA A 147 -5.24 -17.73 -7.37
C ALA A 147 -4.02 -17.01 -7.99
N GLY A 148 -2.96 -17.77 -8.23
CA GLY A 148 -1.75 -17.21 -8.85
C GLY A 148 -0.78 -16.54 -7.88
N ARG A 149 -1.03 -16.55 -6.60
CA ARG A 149 -0.18 -15.98 -5.55
C ARG A 149 1.31 -16.25 -5.75
N ASP A 150 1.67 -17.52 -6.01
CA ASP A 150 3.07 -17.95 -6.14
C ASP A 150 3.78 -17.37 -7.37
N SER A 151 3.02 -16.84 -8.35
CA SER A 151 3.63 -16.19 -9.52
C SER A 151 4.14 -14.78 -9.24
N VAL A 152 3.75 -14.18 -8.13
CA VAL A 152 4.12 -12.81 -7.74
C VAL A 152 4.90 -12.75 -6.43
N CYS A 153 5.01 -13.88 -5.70
CA CYS A 153 5.71 -13.96 -4.42
C CYS A 153 7.14 -14.49 -4.56
N ASP A 154 8.07 -13.99 -3.74
CA ASP A 154 9.43 -14.52 -3.59
C ASP A 154 9.42 -15.68 -2.59
N LEU A 155 9.21 -16.92 -3.11
CA LEU A 155 9.09 -18.13 -2.28
C LEU A 155 10.39 -18.46 -1.52
N ALA A 156 11.55 -18.13 -2.08
CA ALA A 156 12.83 -18.37 -1.41
C ALA A 156 13.00 -17.46 -0.19
N LEU A 157 12.55 -16.21 -0.32
CA LEU A 157 12.57 -15.23 0.77
C LEU A 157 11.57 -15.61 1.88
N GLU A 158 10.40 -16.15 1.50
CA GLU A 158 9.40 -16.67 2.45
C GLU A 158 9.97 -17.82 3.30
N GLU A 159 10.61 -18.82 2.65
CA GLU A 159 11.21 -19.95 3.33
C GLU A 159 12.33 -19.51 4.27
N ALA A 160 13.25 -18.67 3.79
CA ALA A 160 14.37 -18.16 4.59
C ALA A 160 13.89 -17.35 5.80
N PHE A 161 12.85 -16.53 5.64
CA PHE A 161 12.29 -15.75 6.74
C PHE A 161 11.58 -16.64 7.77
N ALA A 162 10.78 -17.61 7.32
CA ALA A 162 10.06 -18.52 8.19
C ALA A 162 11.04 -19.39 9.01
N GLU A 163 12.15 -19.86 8.41
CA GLU A 163 13.21 -20.59 9.10
C GLU A 163 13.92 -19.71 10.13
N HIS A 164 14.40 -18.52 9.72
CA HIS A 164 15.14 -17.58 10.58
C HIS A 164 14.33 -17.17 11.81
N THR A 165 13.04 -16.89 11.63
CA THR A 165 12.17 -16.44 12.71
C THR A 165 11.60 -17.59 13.55
N ALA A 166 11.75 -18.83 13.10
CA ALA A 166 11.00 -20.00 13.59
C ALA A 166 9.48 -19.68 13.61
N TRP A 167 8.97 -19.26 12.46
CA TRP A 167 7.60 -18.76 12.33
C TRP A 167 6.56 -19.74 12.85
N ASP A 168 5.69 -19.28 13.75
CA ASP A 168 4.66 -20.13 14.34
C ASP A 168 3.60 -20.50 13.29
N LYS A 169 3.38 -21.81 13.10
CA LYS A 169 2.39 -22.37 12.16
C LYS A 169 0.94 -21.98 12.45
N LYS A 170 0.66 -21.40 13.63
CA LYS A 170 -0.66 -20.86 13.99
C LYS A 170 -0.90 -19.47 13.40
N LEU A 171 0.15 -18.77 12.98
CA LEU A 171 0.06 -17.50 12.30
C LEU A 171 -0.13 -17.72 10.78
N PRO A 172 -0.75 -16.77 10.05
CA PRO A 172 -0.73 -16.82 8.59
C PRO A 172 0.69 -16.93 8.07
N ALA A 173 0.90 -17.70 7.01
CA ALA A 173 2.21 -17.78 6.37
C ALA A 173 2.64 -16.40 5.87
N PRO A 174 3.88 -15.96 6.14
CA PRO A 174 4.38 -14.70 5.62
C PRO A 174 4.55 -14.79 4.11
N TYR A 175 4.36 -13.68 3.41
CA TYR A 175 4.57 -13.62 1.97
C TYR A 175 5.30 -12.32 1.57
N PHE A 176 6.11 -12.41 0.52
CA PHE A 176 6.94 -11.31 0.04
C PHE A 176 6.61 -10.97 -1.41
N VAL A 177 6.33 -9.72 -1.69
CA VAL A 177 6.06 -9.23 -3.04
C VAL A 177 6.90 -7.99 -3.32
N ASP A 178 7.57 -7.96 -4.46
CA ASP A 178 8.36 -6.81 -4.89
C ASP A 178 7.46 -5.69 -5.44
N ALA A 179 7.87 -4.45 -5.24
CA ALA A 179 7.30 -3.29 -5.91
C ALA A 179 7.59 -3.35 -7.43
N HIS A 180 6.76 -2.67 -8.23
CA HIS A 180 6.96 -2.63 -9.67
C HIS A 180 8.29 -1.98 -10.04
N LYS A 181 9.05 -2.62 -10.95
CA LYS A 181 10.42 -2.23 -11.33
C LYS A 181 10.54 -0.76 -11.74
N GLU A 182 9.64 -0.26 -12.59
CA GLU A 182 9.67 1.15 -13.04
C GLU A 182 9.53 2.13 -11.88
N LEU A 183 8.73 1.80 -10.85
CA LEU A 183 8.58 2.63 -9.67
C LEU A 183 9.82 2.57 -8.78
N CYS A 184 10.50 1.41 -8.69
CA CYS A 184 11.78 1.31 -8.01
C CYS A 184 12.81 2.25 -8.66
N GLU A 185 12.92 2.22 -9.99
CA GLU A 185 13.83 3.09 -10.75
C GLU A 185 13.48 4.57 -10.60
N LEU A 186 12.18 4.91 -10.63
CA LEU A 186 11.68 6.28 -10.50
C LEU A 186 12.06 6.92 -9.16
N PHE A 187 12.02 6.16 -8.07
CA PHE A 187 12.23 6.67 -6.71
C PHE A 187 13.63 6.41 -6.13
N ALA A 188 14.51 5.71 -6.86
CA ALA A 188 15.82 5.24 -6.38
C ALA A 188 16.74 6.34 -5.83
N ASP A 189 16.72 7.53 -6.44
CA ASP A 189 17.58 8.67 -6.07
C ASP A 189 17.04 9.50 -4.89
N SER A 190 15.80 9.26 -4.48
CA SER A 190 15.07 10.11 -3.52
C SER A 190 14.66 9.38 -2.25
N THR A 191 14.87 8.07 -2.19
CA THR A 191 14.41 7.22 -1.09
C THR A 191 15.47 6.18 -0.71
N ARG A 192 15.35 5.67 0.52
CA ARG A 192 16.10 4.50 0.96
C ARG A 192 15.27 3.24 0.76
N GLU A 193 15.81 2.25 0.08
CA GLU A 193 15.12 0.99 -0.16
C GLU A 193 15.22 0.02 1.02
N GLY A 194 14.21 -0.83 1.17
CA GLY A 194 14.21 -1.94 2.12
C GLY A 194 13.00 -2.84 2.02
N ILE A 195 12.92 -3.79 2.96
CA ILE A 195 11.73 -4.63 3.13
C ILE A 195 10.83 -3.98 4.18
N ALA A 196 9.60 -3.59 3.80
CA ALA A 196 8.59 -3.09 4.73
C ALA A 196 7.63 -4.20 5.14
N ILE A 197 7.33 -4.33 6.43
CA ILE A 197 6.32 -5.27 6.93
C ILE A 197 4.96 -4.60 6.94
N ALA A 198 3.98 -5.23 6.29
CA ALA A 198 2.56 -4.94 6.44
C ALA A 198 1.98 -5.87 7.52
N ALA A 199 1.78 -5.31 8.72
CA ALA A 199 1.26 -6.05 9.85
C ALA A 199 -0.28 -5.95 9.92
N PRO A 200 -1.00 -7.04 10.25
CA PRO A 200 -2.47 -7.03 10.33
C PRO A 200 -3.02 -6.24 11.53
N GLY A 201 -2.17 -5.68 12.35
CA GLY A 201 -2.54 -4.87 13.51
C GLY A 201 -1.40 -4.01 14.02
N PHE A 202 -1.75 -2.92 14.71
CA PHE A 202 -0.79 -1.92 15.19
C PHE A 202 -0.05 -2.35 16.47
N TYR A 203 -0.70 -3.12 17.33
CA TYR A 203 -0.16 -3.46 18.66
C TYR A 203 0.65 -4.75 18.66
N ALA A 204 0.08 -5.87 19.07
CA ALA A 204 0.78 -7.14 19.21
C ALA A 204 1.42 -7.65 17.91
N PRO A 205 0.80 -7.54 16.72
CA PRO A 205 1.43 -7.93 15.46
C PRO A 205 2.72 -7.17 15.12
N GLN A 206 2.89 -5.97 15.70
CA GLN A 206 4.13 -5.19 15.60
C GLN A 206 4.96 -5.26 16.89
N GLY A 207 4.69 -6.20 17.79
CA GLY A 207 5.43 -6.38 19.04
C GLY A 207 5.19 -5.30 20.11
N ARG A 208 4.07 -4.54 20.03
CA ARG A 208 3.70 -3.59 21.08
C ARG A 208 2.95 -4.30 22.21
N TRP A 209 3.43 -4.13 23.41
CA TRP A 209 2.83 -4.68 24.60
C TRP A 209 2.22 -3.54 25.43
N VAL A 210 0.90 -3.42 25.44
CA VAL A 210 0.18 -2.49 26.32
C VAL A 210 -0.35 -3.25 27.55
N ARG A 211 -1.46 -3.97 27.42
CA ARG A 211 -2.02 -4.83 28.46
C ARG A 211 -2.00 -6.30 28.07
N LEU A 212 -2.37 -6.60 26.80
CA LEU A 212 -2.25 -7.95 26.26
C LEU A 212 -0.83 -8.18 25.76
N GLN A 213 -0.22 -9.26 26.20
CA GLN A 213 1.13 -9.64 25.81
C GLN A 213 1.16 -10.16 24.36
N PRO A 214 2.13 -9.74 23.53
CA PRO A 214 2.39 -10.38 22.26
C PRO A 214 2.72 -11.87 22.43
N HIS A 215 2.35 -12.67 21.44
CA HIS A 215 2.59 -14.13 21.46
C HIS A 215 4.08 -14.46 21.49
N ASP A 216 4.89 -13.83 20.67
CA ASP A 216 6.36 -13.96 20.66
C ASP A 216 7.00 -12.62 21.01
N LEU A 217 7.59 -12.55 22.21
CA LEU A 217 8.29 -11.35 22.70
C LEU A 217 9.62 -11.08 21.99
N LYS A 218 10.18 -12.09 21.30
CA LYS A 218 11.45 -11.98 20.59
C LYS A 218 11.27 -11.78 19.08
N LEU A 219 10.04 -11.73 18.59
CA LEU A 219 9.78 -11.61 17.16
C LEU A 219 10.48 -10.39 16.54
N ASN A 220 10.43 -9.24 17.21
CA ASN A 220 11.08 -8.02 16.69
C ASN A 220 12.62 -8.14 16.63
N GLU A 221 13.26 -8.85 17.59
CA GLU A 221 14.70 -9.12 17.56
C GLU A 221 15.07 -10.02 16.38
N LYS A 222 14.25 -11.05 16.12
CA LYS A 222 14.42 -11.93 14.97
C LYS A 222 14.22 -11.18 13.64
N ILE A 223 13.21 -10.30 13.56
CA ILE A 223 12.94 -9.46 12.39
C ILE A 223 14.10 -8.49 12.14
N GLU A 224 14.59 -7.80 13.18
CA GLU A 224 15.70 -6.85 13.09
C GLU A 224 16.98 -7.53 12.56
N SER A 225 17.24 -8.76 13.00
CA SER A 225 18.43 -9.52 12.62
C SER A 225 18.32 -10.24 11.27
N PHE A 226 17.11 -10.34 10.68
CA PHE A 226 16.92 -11.05 9.42
C PHE A 226 17.68 -10.38 8.27
N ARG A 227 18.39 -11.21 7.49
CA ARG A 227 19.11 -10.82 6.27
C ARG A 227 18.93 -11.87 5.19
N PHE A 228 18.72 -11.42 3.95
CA PHE A 228 18.70 -12.28 2.77
C PHE A 228 19.55 -11.61 1.67
N GLY A 229 20.80 -12.02 1.56
CA GLY A 229 21.82 -11.26 0.86
C GLY A 229 21.99 -9.88 1.49
N GLU A 230 21.87 -8.83 0.69
CA GLU A 230 21.93 -7.44 1.17
C GLU A 230 20.57 -6.91 1.67
N ARG A 231 19.48 -7.65 1.42
CA ARG A 231 18.13 -7.23 1.81
C ARG A 231 17.94 -7.37 3.32
N ARG A 232 17.30 -6.38 3.92
CA ARG A 232 16.92 -6.36 5.33
C ARG A 232 15.56 -5.73 5.53
N ILE A 233 14.91 -6.09 6.63
CA ILE A 233 13.65 -5.45 7.03
C ILE A 233 13.97 -4.08 7.62
N THR A 234 13.26 -3.06 7.15
CA THR A 234 13.53 -1.65 7.50
C THR A 234 12.47 -1.08 8.43
N ASN A 235 11.20 -1.39 8.21
CA ASN A 235 10.11 -0.72 8.91
C ASN A 235 8.81 -1.53 8.94
N PHE A 236 7.90 -1.12 9.83
CA PHE A 236 6.53 -1.62 9.91
C PHE A 236 5.53 -0.59 9.38
N GLU A 237 4.62 -1.05 8.55
CA GLU A 237 3.38 -0.37 8.14
C GLU A 237 2.23 -1.40 8.12
N MET A 238 1.10 -1.17 7.45
CA MET A 238 -0.09 -2.02 7.61
C MET A 238 -0.82 -2.36 6.29
N GLU A 239 -0.33 -1.99 5.10
CA GLU A 239 -1.08 -2.08 3.84
C GLU A 239 -0.25 -2.54 2.62
N GLY A 240 1.06 -2.33 2.63
CA GLY A 240 1.92 -2.45 1.44
C GLY A 240 1.94 -3.82 0.80
N SER A 241 1.84 -4.90 1.56
CA SER A 241 1.87 -6.27 1.03
C SER A 241 0.65 -6.60 0.19
N ALA A 242 -0.55 -6.24 0.67
CA ALA A 242 -1.78 -6.43 -0.08
C ALA A 242 -1.79 -5.57 -1.35
N LEU A 243 -1.35 -4.30 -1.24
CA LEU A 243 -1.26 -3.43 -2.40
C LEU A 243 -0.32 -3.99 -3.46
N ALA A 244 0.90 -4.37 -3.09
CA ALA A 244 1.87 -4.94 -4.02
C ALA A 244 1.36 -6.24 -4.65
N GLY A 245 0.82 -7.15 -3.83
CA GLY A 245 0.36 -8.46 -4.26
C GLY A 245 -0.85 -8.40 -5.19
N LEU A 246 -1.89 -7.68 -4.80
CA LEU A 246 -3.11 -7.56 -5.61
C LEU A 246 -2.83 -6.81 -6.92
N ALA A 247 -2.08 -5.71 -6.86
CA ALA A 247 -1.71 -4.96 -8.05
C ALA A 247 -0.91 -5.83 -9.04
N ALA A 248 0.07 -6.60 -8.55
CA ALA A 248 0.84 -7.51 -9.40
C ALA A 248 -0.02 -8.61 -10.03
N LEU A 249 -0.94 -9.24 -9.27
CA LEU A 249 -1.88 -10.23 -9.78
C LEU A 249 -2.84 -9.68 -10.84
N MET A 250 -3.23 -8.41 -10.71
CA MET A 250 -4.13 -7.71 -11.64
C MET A 250 -3.38 -7.03 -12.80
N GLY A 251 -2.03 -7.03 -12.82
CA GLY A 251 -1.23 -6.41 -13.87
C GLY A 251 -1.03 -4.90 -13.75
N HIS A 252 -1.29 -4.33 -12.57
CA HIS A 252 -1.05 -2.92 -12.26
C HIS A 252 0.36 -2.68 -11.73
N ARG A 253 0.83 -1.43 -11.78
CA ARG A 253 2.07 -1.00 -11.14
C ARG A 253 1.76 -0.53 -9.73
N ALA A 254 2.51 -1.01 -8.72
CA ALA A 254 2.33 -0.55 -7.35
C ALA A 254 3.64 -0.36 -6.60
N ALA A 255 3.63 0.59 -5.67
CA ALA A 255 4.71 0.83 -4.71
C ALA A 255 4.15 1.43 -3.40
N THR A 256 4.86 1.18 -2.30
CA THR A 256 4.60 1.81 -1.00
C THR A 256 5.83 2.63 -0.58
N ILE A 257 5.60 3.89 -0.23
CA ILE A 257 6.59 4.83 0.26
C ILE A 257 6.12 5.33 1.62
N CYS A 258 7.00 5.28 2.62
CA CYS A 258 6.64 5.72 3.97
C CYS A 258 7.69 6.68 4.53
N THR A 259 7.24 7.74 5.19
CA THR A 259 8.13 8.50 6.08
C THR A 259 8.18 7.83 7.46
N ILE A 260 9.38 7.77 8.03
CA ILE A 260 9.58 7.23 9.38
C ILE A 260 9.11 8.25 10.41
N ILE A 261 8.17 7.85 11.28
CA ILE A 261 7.65 8.69 12.36
C ILE A 261 7.96 8.12 13.76
N ALA A 262 8.48 6.90 13.82
CA ALA A 262 8.86 6.25 15.06
C ALA A 262 10.09 5.38 14.85
N GLN A 263 11.01 5.38 15.82
CA GLN A 263 12.16 4.50 15.88
C GLN A 263 11.90 3.43 16.94
N ARG A 264 11.68 2.19 16.49
CA ARG A 264 11.21 1.09 17.36
C ARG A 264 12.29 0.57 18.29
N VAL A 265 13.55 0.58 17.85
CA VAL A 265 14.69 0.13 18.65
C VAL A 265 15.01 1.16 19.75
N ALA A 266 15.06 2.45 19.39
CA ALA A 266 15.26 3.53 20.35
C ALA A 266 14.01 3.85 21.21
N LYS A 267 12.86 3.21 20.92
CA LYS A 267 11.57 3.37 21.61
C LYS A 267 11.09 4.82 21.69
N ASN A 268 11.33 5.60 20.64
CA ASN A 268 10.85 6.97 20.51
C ASN A 268 9.84 7.10 19.36
N ALA A 269 9.00 8.11 19.45
CA ALA A 269 8.03 8.45 18.41
C ALA A 269 7.93 9.97 18.28
N CYS A 270 7.81 10.44 17.06
CA CYS A 270 7.58 11.85 16.73
C CYS A 270 6.07 12.10 16.60
N THR A 271 5.54 13.01 17.38
CA THR A 271 4.13 13.43 17.31
C THR A 271 3.91 14.56 16.29
N ASP A 272 4.94 15.37 16.03
CA ASP A 272 4.93 16.43 15.01
C ASP A 272 5.62 15.94 13.72
N TYR A 273 5.01 14.97 13.05
CA TYR A 273 5.53 14.35 11.83
C TYR A 273 5.00 14.99 10.53
N LYS A 274 4.10 15.95 10.60
CA LYS A 274 3.51 16.59 9.41
C LYS A 274 4.52 17.19 8.45
N PRO A 275 5.61 17.86 8.89
CA PRO A 275 6.63 18.37 7.97
C PRO A 275 7.31 17.26 7.13
N PHE A 276 7.57 16.10 7.74
CA PHE A 276 8.16 14.96 7.03
C PHE A 276 7.20 14.37 6.00
N VAL A 277 5.91 14.30 6.33
CA VAL A 277 4.86 13.86 5.40
C VAL A 277 4.76 14.81 4.21
N ARG A 278 4.80 16.14 4.43
CA ARG A 278 4.77 17.14 3.33
C ARG A 278 5.95 16.96 2.39
N ARG A 279 7.17 16.80 2.92
CA ARG A 279 8.36 16.54 2.10
C ARG A 279 8.22 15.28 1.24
N MET A 280 7.67 14.20 1.81
CA MET A 280 7.40 12.96 1.06
C MET A 280 6.35 13.19 -0.05
N ILE A 281 5.28 13.93 0.24
CA ILE A 281 4.23 14.27 -0.72
C ILE A 281 4.81 15.06 -1.90
N GLU A 282 5.55 16.14 -1.64
CA GLU A 282 6.16 16.98 -2.66
C GLU A 282 7.09 16.16 -3.58
N MET A 283 7.98 15.39 -3.00
CA MET A 283 8.87 14.49 -3.73
C MET A 283 8.07 13.49 -4.59
N ALA A 284 7.04 12.86 -4.03
CA ALA A 284 6.27 11.86 -4.75
C ALA A 284 5.44 12.47 -5.90
N LEU A 285 4.81 13.62 -5.69
CA LEU A 285 4.06 14.34 -6.73
C LEU A 285 4.96 14.72 -7.90
N ASP A 286 6.17 15.25 -7.62
CA ASP A 286 7.12 15.64 -8.66
C ASP A 286 7.58 14.44 -9.49
N LYS A 287 7.89 13.33 -8.85
CA LYS A 287 8.27 12.09 -9.54
C LYS A 287 7.12 11.54 -10.39
N LEU A 288 5.91 11.47 -9.83
CA LEU A 288 4.73 10.93 -10.53
C LEU A 288 4.26 11.83 -11.69
N ALA A 289 4.49 13.13 -11.61
CA ALA A 289 4.19 14.05 -12.73
C ALA A 289 5.10 13.82 -13.95
N SER A 290 6.25 13.15 -13.78
CA SER A 290 7.16 12.83 -14.88
C SER A 290 6.81 11.53 -15.64
N LEU A 291 5.84 10.75 -15.16
CA LEU A 291 5.30 9.57 -15.84
C LEU A 291 4.37 10.02 -17.00
#